data_b4735a76b3309abe5a911da180e53d1b
#
_entry.id   b4735a76b3309abe5a911da180e53d1b
#
_cell.length_a   1.000
_cell.length_b   1.000
_cell.length_c   1.000
_cell.angle_alpha   90.00
_cell.angle_beta   90.00
_cell.angle_gamma   90.00
#
_symmetry.space_group_name_H-M   'P 1'
#
loop_
_entity.id
_entity.type
_entity.pdbx_description
1 polymer ?
#
loop_
_entity_poly.entity_id
_entity_poly.type
_entity_poly.pdbx_seq_one_letter_code
_entity_poly.pdbx_strand_id
1 'polypeptide(L)'
;MSTIAIIIAGGSGHRMGQDIPKQFINVYDKPVLIYTLESFQRHPLVDEIEVVCIEGWHDVVSAYAKQFGITKLSRIVLGGETGQESIRNGVYALEGTCSEDDIVIIHDGIRPLVDGEVLTDVIHTAQKYGNAVTSMPYNEQIFLVDEDDEKTTTKYVRRETVRRVSTPQAYRFGKLLWAYKKAFAEKIGIYGSSYTNTMMVELGEKLHFASGSDKNIKLTTKDDLELFKAYLKADKDSWLK
;
A
#
# COMPACT_ATOMS: atom_id res chain seq x y z
N MET A 1 13.69 -17.72 -2.07
CA MET A 1 12.42 -17.00 -1.83
C MET A 1 12.77 -15.54 -1.67
N SER A 2 12.52 -14.76 -2.69
CA SER A 2 12.77 -13.32 -2.72
C SER A 2 11.54 -12.54 -2.24
N THR A 3 11.73 -11.29 -1.83
CA THR A 3 10.65 -10.38 -1.42
C THR A 3 10.67 -9.15 -2.32
N ILE A 4 9.62 -8.95 -3.07
CA ILE A 4 9.46 -7.85 -4.02
C ILE A 4 8.38 -6.88 -3.50
N ALA A 5 8.67 -5.59 -3.46
CA ALA A 5 7.70 -4.58 -3.06
C ALA A 5 7.12 -3.87 -4.29
N ILE A 6 5.83 -4.01 -4.53
CA ILE A 6 5.07 -3.23 -5.51
C ILE A 6 4.55 -1.97 -4.83
N ILE A 7 5.06 -0.81 -5.23
CA ILE A 7 4.67 0.49 -4.69
C ILE A 7 3.71 1.17 -5.67
N ILE A 8 2.48 1.39 -5.23
CA ILE A 8 1.40 1.94 -6.06
C ILE A 8 1.45 3.48 -6.07
N ALA A 9 1.83 4.03 -7.21
CA ALA A 9 1.94 5.46 -7.48
C ALA A 9 1.17 5.88 -8.76
N GLY A 10 0.12 5.12 -9.14
CA GLY A 10 -0.67 5.33 -10.36
C GLY A 10 -1.80 6.35 -10.23
N GLY A 11 -2.08 6.88 -9.04
CA GLY A 11 -3.21 7.81 -8.82
C GLY A 11 -2.92 9.24 -9.28
N SER A 12 -3.90 9.90 -9.91
CA SER A 12 -3.81 11.30 -10.37
C SER A 12 -3.88 12.36 -9.25
N GLY A 13 -4.46 12.01 -8.10
CA GLY A 13 -4.38 12.82 -6.88
C GLY A 13 -5.13 14.14 -6.85
N HIS A 14 -6.16 14.37 -7.66
CA HIS A 14 -6.90 15.63 -7.81
C HIS A 14 -7.44 16.27 -6.50
N ARG A 15 -7.64 15.48 -5.44
CA ARG A 15 -8.20 15.95 -4.16
C ARG A 15 -7.31 16.93 -3.37
N MET A 16 -6.03 17.08 -3.72
CA MET A 16 -5.13 18.01 -3.03
C MET A 16 -5.06 19.38 -3.70
N GLY A 17 -5.78 19.60 -4.83
CA GLY A 17 -5.86 20.90 -5.50
C GLY A 17 -4.52 21.40 -6.07
N GLN A 18 -3.63 20.48 -6.44
CA GLN A 18 -2.36 20.78 -7.09
C GLN A 18 -2.32 20.15 -8.48
N ASP A 19 -1.57 20.77 -9.41
CA ASP A 19 -1.42 20.32 -10.79
C ASP A 19 -0.53 19.07 -10.93
N ILE A 20 0.21 18.72 -9.87
CA ILE A 20 1.07 17.54 -9.84
C ILE A 20 0.44 16.41 -9.01
N PRO A 21 0.62 15.14 -9.42
CA PRO A 21 0.11 14.00 -8.65
C PRO A 21 0.71 13.99 -7.22
N LYS A 22 -0.13 13.69 -6.23
CA LYS A 22 0.20 13.84 -4.80
C LYS A 22 1.45 13.08 -4.34
N GLN A 23 1.77 11.95 -4.97
CA GLN A 23 2.98 11.17 -4.68
C GLN A 23 4.28 11.90 -5.05
N PHE A 24 4.20 12.91 -5.92
CA PHE A 24 5.32 13.74 -6.35
C PHE A 24 5.37 15.12 -5.67
N ILE A 25 4.44 15.40 -4.76
CA ILE A 25 4.50 16.62 -3.95
C ILE A 25 5.77 16.56 -3.08
N ASN A 26 6.56 17.63 -3.13
CA ASN A 26 7.72 17.76 -2.28
C ASN A 26 7.33 18.14 -0.85
N VAL A 27 7.89 17.40 0.10
CA VAL A 27 7.90 17.76 1.51
C VAL A 27 9.35 17.99 1.88
N TYR A 28 9.65 19.22 2.29
CA TYR A 28 11.03 19.72 2.30
C TYR A 28 11.62 19.54 0.88
N ASP A 29 12.76 18.93 0.73
CA ASP A 29 13.46 18.80 -0.56
C ASP A 29 13.25 17.41 -1.24
N LYS A 30 12.19 16.69 -0.86
CA LYS A 30 12.02 15.30 -1.28
C LYS A 30 10.54 14.98 -1.61
N PRO A 31 10.26 14.32 -2.76
CA PRO A 31 8.91 13.84 -3.07
C PRO A 31 8.39 12.81 -2.05
N VAL A 32 7.08 12.83 -1.77
CA VAL A 32 6.42 11.87 -0.88
C VAL A 32 6.76 10.41 -1.24
N LEU A 33 6.72 10.08 -2.54
CA LEU A 33 7.05 8.74 -3.01
C LEU A 33 8.44 8.29 -2.57
N ILE A 34 9.42 9.18 -2.58
CA ILE A 34 10.80 8.82 -2.21
C ILE A 34 10.90 8.47 -0.73
N TYR A 35 10.19 9.17 0.16
CA TYR A 35 10.13 8.76 1.57
C TYR A 35 9.61 7.33 1.72
N THR A 36 8.57 6.98 0.94
CA THR A 36 8.05 5.61 0.93
C THR A 36 9.12 4.63 0.43
N LEU A 37 9.73 4.90 -0.73
CA LEU A 37 10.72 4.01 -1.33
C LEU A 37 11.94 3.80 -0.41
N GLU A 38 12.37 4.82 0.34
CA GLU A 38 13.50 4.71 1.28
C GLU A 38 13.24 3.70 2.41
N SER A 39 11.99 3.55 2.89
CA SER A 39 11.66 2.55 3.90
C SER A 39 11.89 1.13 3.38
N PHE A 40 11.50 0.85 2.14
CA PHE A 40 11.73 -0.44 1.48
C PHE A 40 13.20 -0.62 1.07
N GLN A 41 13.85 0.45 0.59
CA GLN A 41 15.28 0.42 0.24
C GLN A 41 16.16 0.01 1.43
N ARG A 42 15.86 0.54 2.62
CA ARG A 42 16.63 0.25 3.84
C ARG A 42 16.30 -1.09 4.48
N HIS A 43 15.16 -1.68 4.15
CA HIS A 43 14.71 -2.90 4.82
C HIS A 43 15.47 -4.13 4.33
N PRO A 44 16.11 -4.92 5.24
CA PRO A 44 17.00 -6.02 4.84
C PRO A 44 16.26 -7.19 4.18
N LEU A 45 14.98 -7.40 4.48
CA LEU A 45 14.18 -8.49 3.92
C LEU A 45 13.50 -8.13 2.59
N VAL A 46 13.65 -6.92 2.07
CA VAL A 46 13.15 -6.52 0.75
C VAL A 46 14.31 -6.61 -0.24
N ASP A 47 14.15 -7.39 -1.29
CA ASP A 47 15.18 -7.60 -2.31
C ASP A 47 15.03 -6.63 -3.47
N GLU A 48 13.81 -6.43 -3.94
CA GLU A 48 13.50 -5.59 -5.10
C GLU A 48 12.31 -4.66 -4.82
N ILE A 49 12.29 -3.54 -5.55
CA ILE A 49 11.20 -2.58 -5.56
C ILE A 49 10.71 -2.43 -7.01
N GLU A 50 9.41 -2.52 -7.20
CA GLU A 50 8.70 -2.16 -8.41
C GLU A 50 7.79 -0.97 -8.11
N VAL A 51 7.77 0.03 -8.99
CA VAL A 51 6.84 1.17 -8.88
C VAL A 51 5.81 1.10 -9.99
N VAL A 52 4.53 1.04 -9.62
CA VAL A 52 3.44 1.21 -10.59
C VAL A 52 3.10 2.69 -10.67
N CYS A 53 3.45 3.31 -11.79
CA CYS A 53 3.47 4.76 -11.96
C CYS A 53 2.37 5.25 -12.91
N ILE A 54 1.85 6.44 -12.67
CA ILE A 54 0.98 7.15 -13.60
C ILE A 54 1.74 7.49 -14.88
N GLU A 55 1.04 7.49 -16.02
CA GLU A 55 1.60 7.84 -17.34
C GLU A 55 2.28 9.21 -17.32
N GLY A 56 3.39 9.33 -18.06
CA GLY A 56 4.19 10.56 -18.18
C GLY A 56 5.17 10.82 -17.02
N TRP A 57 5.19 9.98 -15.96
CA TRP A 57 6.05 10.20 -14.79
C TRP A 57 7.17 9.15 -14.61
N HIS A 58 7.30 8.20 -15.52
CA HIS A 58 8.30 7.12 -15.43
C HIS A 58 9.74 7.64 -15.37
N ASP A 59 10.09 8.57 -16.25
CA ASP A 59 11.42 9.17 -16.28
C ASP A 59 11.71 9.99 -15.01
N VAL A 60 10.69 10.66 -14.48
CA VAL A 60 10.77 11.41 -13.22
C VAL A 60 11.02 10.46 -12.04
N VAL A 61 10.31 9.33 -11.96
CA VAL A 61 10.55 8.30 -10.93
C VAL A 61 11.97 7.75 -11.04
N SER A 62 12.41 7.42 -12.25
CA SER A 62 13.76 6.91 -12.49
C SER A 62 14.85 7.93 -12.08
N ALA A 63 14.65 9.20 -12.43
CA ALA A 63 15.58 10.28 -12.06
C ALA A 63 15.64 10.47 -10.52
N TYR A 64 14.50 10.50 -9.85
CA TYR A 64 14.46 10.58 -8.40
C TYR A 64 15.06 9.36 -7.71
N ALA A 65 14.76 8.15 -8.20
CA ALA A 65 15.35 6.93 -7.64
C ALA A 65 16.89 6.98 -7.69
N LYS A 66 17.45 7.42 -8.82
CA LYS A 66 18.89 7.62 -8.98
C LYS A 66 19.42 8.72 -8.03
N GLN A 67 18.74 9.87 -7.96
CA GLN A 67 19.13 11.00 -7.12
C GLN A 67 19.17 10.63 -5.63
N PHE A 68 18.20 9.84 -5.16
CA PHE A 68 18.06 9.46 -3.75
C PHE A 68 18.59 8.07 -3.41
N GLY A 69 19.30 7.42 -4.34
CA GLY A 69 20.00 6.15 -4.09
C GLY A 69 19.04 4.96 -3.86
N ILE A 70 17.89 4.94 -4.53
CA ILE A 70 16.96 3.81 -4.49
C ILE A 70 17.46 2.71 -5.46
N THR A 71 18.46 1.96 -5.01
CA THR A 71 19.16 0.95 -5.83
C THR A 71 18.39 -0.35 -6.01
N LYS A 72 17.41 -0.64 -5.14
CA LYS A 72 16.52 -1.80 -5.26
C LYS A 72 15.40 -1.61 -6.29
N LEU A 73 15.20 -0.39 -6.83
CA LEU A 73 14.22 -0.16 -7.88
C LEU A 73 14.64 -0.90 -9.15
N SER A 74 13.94 -1.99 -9.46
CA SER A 74 14.20 -2.86 -10.61
C SER A 74 13.25 -2.61 -11.79
N ARG A 75 12.03 -2.11 -11.51
CA ARG A 75 10.99 -1.91 -12.54
C ARG A 75 10.14 -0.69 -12.25
N ILE A 76 9.69 -0.05 -13.35
CA ILE A 76 8.63 0.95 -13.32
C ILE A 76 7.58 0.51 -14.34
N VAL A 77 6.36 0.29 -13.87
CA VAL A 77 5.24 -0.27 -14.64
C VAL A 77 4.15 0.80 -14.78
N LEU A 78 3.46 0.81 -15.91
CA LEU A 78 2.34 1.72 -16.14
C LEU A 78 1.14 1.32 -15.27
N GLY A 79 0.54 2.29 -14.59
CA GLY A 79 -0.73 2.13 -13.89
C GLY A 79 -1.91 1.85 -14.82
N GLY A 80 -3.03 1.45 -14.24
CA GLY A 80 -4.31 1.29 -14.93
C GLY A 80 -5.25 2.46 -14.62
N GLU A 81 -6.46 2.41 -15.17
CA GLU A 81 -7.52 3.42 -14.92
C GLU A 81 -8.02 3.38 -13.47
N THR A 82 -7.95 2.20 -12.85
CA THR A 82 -8.37 1.97 -11.46
C THR A 82 -7.19 1.53 -10.57
N GLY A 83 -7.39 1.62 -9.26
CA GLY A 83 -6.41 1.09 -8.30
C GLY A 83 -6.17 -0.41 -8.47
N GLN A 84 -7.23 -1.18 -8.71
CA GLN A 84 -7.14 -2.63 -8.94
C GLN A 84 -6.40 -2.96 -10.25
N GLU A 85 -6.63 -2.21 -11.31
CA GLU A 85 -5.88 -2.39 -12.55
C GLU A 85 -4.41 -2.02 -12.41
N SER A 86 -4.12 -0.96 -11.66
CA SER A 86 -2.74 -0.58 -11.36
C SER A 86 -2.00 -1.71 -10.62
N ILE A 87 -2.62 -2.28 -9.59
CA ILE A 87 -2.02 -3.41 -8.85
C ILE A 87 -1.89 -4.64 -9.76
N ARG A 88 -2.93 -4.96 -10.55
CA ARG A 88 -2.88 -6.05 -11.54
C ARG A 88 -1.69 -5.91 -12.49
N ASN A 89 -1.48 -4.71 -13.03
CA ASN A 89 -0.39 -4.46 -13.97
C ASN A 89 0.99 -4.72 -13.31
N GLY A 90 1.17 -4.30 -12.05
CA GLY A 90 2.37 -4.63 -11.29
C GLY A 90 2.52 -6.14 -11.07
N VAL A 91 1.46 -6.82 -10.63
CA VAL A 91 1.50 -8.28 -10.42
C VAL A 91 1.84 -9.04 -11.70
N TYR A 92 1.26 -8.62 -12.83
CA TYR A 92 1.52 -9.27 -14.14
C TYR A 92 2.93 -8.99 -14.65
N ALA A 93 3.52 -7.84 -14.34
CA ALA A 93 4.89 -7.52 -14.72
C ALA A 93 5.94 -8.44 -14.03
N LEU A 94 5.56 -9.10 -12.94
CA LEU A 94 6.40 -10.08 -12.25
C LEU A 94 6.29 -11.50 -12.84
N GLU A 95 5.31 -11.75 -13.72
CA GLU A 95 5.13 -13.09 -14.32
C GLU A 95 6.35 -13.50 -15.14
N GLY A 96 6.83 -14.71 -14.94
CA GLY A 96 8.05 -15.24 -15.58
C GLY A 96 9.37 -14.79 -14.93
N THR A 97 9.35 -13.87 -13.96
CA THR A 97 10.56 -13.45 -13.22
C THR A 97 10.53 -13.86 -11.75
N CYS A 98 9.35 -14.04 -11.17
CA CYS A 98 9.18 -14.47 -9.78
C CYS A 98 8.77 -15.94 -9.70
N SER A 99 9.23 -16.61 -8.66
CA SER A 99 8.79 -17.96 -8.28
C SER A 99 7.45 -17.89 -7.53
N GLU A 100 6.65 -18.95 -7.60
CA GLU A 100 5.33 -18.99 -6.93
C GLU A 100 5.41 -18.73 -5.41
N ASP A 101 6.51 -19.13 -4.78
CA ASP A 101 6.74 -18.98 -3.35
C ASP A 101 7.34 -17.61 -2.95
N ASP A 102 7.77 -16.79 -3.92
CA ASP A 102 8.29 -15.46 -3.60
C ASP A 102 7.20 -14.59 -2.95
N ILE A 103 7.62 -13.69 -2.07
CA ILE A 103 6.70 -12.79 -1.37
C ILE A 103 6.58 -11.49 -2.16
N VAL A 104 5.36 -11.11 -2.45
CA VAL A 104 5.04 -9.82 -3.06
C VAL A 104 4.32 -8.95 -2.05
N ILE A 105 4.90 -7.79 -1.76
CA ILE A 105 4.32 -6.76 -0.90
C ILE A 105 3.62 -5.74 -1.79
N ILE A 106 2.37 -5.39 -1.46
CA ILE A 106 1.65 -4.27 -2.08
C ILE A 106 1.58 -3.13 -1.09
N HIS A 107 2.03 -1.94 -1.49
CA HIS A 107 2.02 -0.77 -0.64
C HIS A 107 1.64 0.51 -1.38
N ASP A 108 0.88 1.39 -0.71
CA ASP A 108 0.54 2.72 -1.24
C ASP A 108 1.78 3.63 -1.26
N GLY A 109 2.16 4.18 -2.42
CA GLY A 109 3.28 5.11 -2.56
C GLY A 109 3.12 6.44 -1.80
N ILE A 110 1.96 6.67 -1.23
CA ILE A 110 1.60 7.83 -0.41
C ILE A 110 1.43 7.48 1.08
N ARG A 111 2.06 6.40 1.54
CA ARG A 111 2.20 6.05 2.96
C ARG A 111 3.69 6.05 3.36
N PRO A 112 4.27 7.25 3.52
CA PRO A 112 5.73 7.39 3.67
C PRO A 112 6.27 6.99 5.04
N LEU A 113 5.40 6.73 6.03
CA LEU A 113 5.78 6.45 7.41
C LEU A 113 5.58 4.97 7.79
N VAL A 114 5.92 4.05 6.88
CA VAL A 114 5.90 2.63 7.19
C VAL A 114 7.14 2.25 8.02
N ASP A 115 6.90 1.70 9.21
CA ASP A 115 7.97 1.26 10.12
C ASP A 115 8.61 -0.06 9.65
N GLY A 116 9.91 -0.24 9.91
CA GLY A 116 10.62 -1.47 9.59
C GLY A 116 10.06 -2.71 10.30
N GLU A 117 9.59 -2.56 11.55
CA GLU A 117 8.95 -3.63 12.30
C GLU A 117 7.64 -4.10 11.63
N VAL A 118 6.84 -3.17 11.10
CA VAL A 118 5.63 -3.49 10.33
C VAL A 118 5.99 -4.28 9.07
N LEU A 119 7.04 -3.88 8.35
CA LEU A 119 7.53 -4.60 7.18
C LEU A 119 8.01 -6.01 7.56
N THR A 120 8.78 -6.12 8.63
CA THR A 120 9.27 -7.43 9.12
C THR A 120 8.11 -8.36 9.45
N ASP A 121 7.12 -7.89 10.21
CA ASP A 121 6.00 -8.74 10.64
C ASP A 121 5.10 -9.15 9.49
N VAL A 122 4.82 -8.26 8.53
CA VAL A 122 4.01 -8.59 7.35
C VAL A 122 4.71 -9.62 6.45
N ILE A 123 6.04 -9.51 6.29
CA ILE A 123 6.83 -10.47 5.51
C ILE A 123 6.82 -11.84 6.19
N HIS A 124 7.17 -11.93 7.48
CA HIS A 124 7.22 -13.19 8.21
C HIS A 124 5.83 -13.85 8.30
N THR A 125 4.78 -13.07 8.51
CA THR A 125 3.41 -13.59 8.50
C THR A 125 3.02 -14.16 7.14
N ALA A 126 3.38 -13.48 6.04
CA ALA A 126 3.12 -13.97 4.70
C ALA A 126 3.95 -15.23 4.36
N GLN A 127 5.20 -15.28 4.78
CA GLN A 127 6.04 -16.49 4.64
C GLN A 127 5.42 -17.69 5.34
N LYS A 128 4.88 -17.49 6.54
CA LYS A 128 4.29 -18.54 7.36
C LYS A 128 2.93 -19.02 6.84
N TYR A 129 2.07 -18.09 6.45
CA TYR A 129 0.66 -18.37 6.16
C TYR A 129 0.25 -18.20 4.70
N GLY A 130 1.15 -17.71 3.84
CA GLY A 130 0.89 -17.45 2.42
C GLY A 130 0.32 -16.06 2.13
N ASN A 131 -0.15 -15.34 3.14
CA ASN A 131 -0.58 -13.95 3.02
C ASN A 131 -0.50 -13.22 4.38
N ALA A 132 -0.47 -11.90 4.33
CA ALA A 132 -0.54 -11.03 5.49
C ALA A 132 -1.17 -9.67 5.14
N VAL A 133 -1.96 -9.12 6.04
CA VAL A 133 -2.54 -7.79 5.93
C VAL A 133 -2.27 -7.02 7.22
N THR A 134 -1.63 -5.85 7.12
CA THR A 134 -1.41 -5.04 8.32
C THR A 134 -2.73 -4.57 8.90
N SER A 135 -2.88 -4.74 10.20
CA SER A 135 -4.12 -4.43 10.90
C SER A 135 -3.87 -3.80 12.27
N MET A 136 -4.83 -3.00 12.69
CA MET A 136 -4.88 -2.42 14.03
C MET A 136 -6.27 -2.58 14.64
N PRO A 137 -6.39 -2.64 15.97
CA PRO A 137 -7.68 -2.47 16.63
C PRO A 137 -8.35 -1.17 16.18
N TYR A 138 -9.67 -1.14 16.15
CA TYR A 138 -10.41 0.08 15.92
C TYR A 138 -10.94 0.61 17.27
N ASN A 139 -10.56 1.83 17.61
CA ASN A 139 -10.84 2.39 18.92
C ASN A 139 -12.12 3.23 18.98
N GLU A 140 -12.61 3.68 17.80
CA GLU A 140 -13.84 4.45 17.68
C GLU A 140 -15.06 3.53 17.62
N GLN A 141 -16.22 4.09 17.89
CA GLN A 141 -17.49 3.38 17.68
C GLN A 141 -17.86 3.37 16.20
N ILE A 142 -18.42 2.26 15.74
CA ILE A 142 -18.83 2.08 14.34
C ILE A 142 -20.34 1.85 14.32
N PHE A 143 -21.04 2.70 13.58
CA PHE A 143 -22.45 2.58 13.30
C PHE A 143 -22.67 2.31 11.81
N LEU A 144 -23.69 1.51 11.50
CA LEU A 144 -24.15 1.34 10.13
C LEU A 144 -25.25 2.38 9.88
N VAL A 145 -25.16 3.10 8.79
CA VAL A 145 -26.24 4.02 8.37
C VAL A 145 -27.48 3.23 7.98
N ASP A 146 -28.64 3.80 8.23
CA ASP A 146 -29.90 3.19 7.77
C ASP A 146 -30.02 3.34 6.24
N GLU A 147 -30.59 2.31 5.59
CA GLU A 147 -30.70 2.28 4.12
C GLU A 147 -31.57 3.41 3.55
N ASP A 148 -32.58 3.84 4.31
CA ASP A 148 -33.53 4.87 3.92
C ASP A 148 -33.11 6.30 4.30
N ASP A 149 -32.19 6.45 5.24
CA ASP A 149 -31.69 7.76 5.70
C ASP A 149 -30.26 7.66 6.23
N GLU A 150 -29.30 8.14 5.44
CA GLU A 150 -27.87 8.15 5.81
C GLU A 150 -27.52 8.99 7.06
N LYS A 151 -28.48 9.77 7.61
CA LYS A 151 -28.29 10.58 8.82
C LYS A 151 -28.75 9.87 10.09
N THR A 152 -29.33 8.68 9.95
CA THR A 152 -29.85 7.88 11.08
C THR A 152 -29.17 6.53 11.17
N THR A 153 -29.31 5.89 12.33
CA THR A 153 -28.79 4.56 12.57
C THR A 153 -29.58 3.83 13.62
N THR A 154 -29.84 2.57 13.35
CA THR A 154 -30.41 1.60 14.29
C THR A 154 -29.47 0.44 14.58
N LYS A 155 -28.27 0.42 13.96
CA LYS A 155 -27.32 -0.69 14.04
C LYS A 155 -25.89 -0.20 14.31
N TYR A 156 -25.17 -0.91 15.16
CA TYR A 156 -23.75 -0.68 15.40
C TYR A 156 -22.95 -1.96 15.22
N VAL A 157 -21.65 -1.81 15.01
CA VAL A 157 -20.71 -2.92 14.95
C VAL A 157 -19.86 -2.91 16.23
N ARG A 158 -19.77 -4.05 16.91
CA ARG A 158 -18.92 -4.18 18.09
C ARG A 158 -17.46 -3.99 17.68
N ARG A 159 -16.79 -2.96 18.20
CA ARG A 159 -15.41 -2.61 17.85
C ARG A 159 -14.41 -3.74 18.09
N GLU A 160 -14.68 -4.65 19.04
CA GLU A 160 -13.83 -5.82 19.32
C GLU A 160 -13.82 -6.83 18.17
N THR A 161 -14.81 -6.78 17.28
CA THR A 161 -14.95 -7.68 16.13
C THR A 161 -14.40 -7.10 14.83
N VAL A 162 -13.91 -5.86 14.84
CA VAL A 162 -13.40 -5.17 13.66
C VAL A 162 -11.92 -4.86 13.76
N ARG A 163 -11.28 -4.77 12.61
CA ARG A 163 -9.90 -4.32 12.46
C ARG A 163 -9.83 -3.23 11.41
N ARG A 164 -9.07 -2.19 11.68
CA ARG A 164 -8.65 -1.25 10.66
C ARG A 164 -7.46 -1.84 9.93
N VAL A 165 -7.56 -1.97 8.61
CA VAL A 165 -6.53 -2.54 7.76
C VAL A 165 -5.89 -1.47 6.89
N SER A 166 -4.63 -1.68 6.52
CA SER A 166 -3.89 -0.79 5.63
C SER A 166 -2.90 -1.58 4.77
N THR A 167 -2.13 -0.90 3.96
CA THR A 167 -0.92 -1.44 3.37
C THR A 167 0.28 -1.12 4.29
N PRO A 168 1.35 -1.93 4.30
CA PRO A 168 1.66 -3.03 3.39
C PRO A 168 0.76 -4.25 3.57
N GLN A 169 0.54 -4.95 2.47
CA GLN A 169 -0.06 -6.28 2.42
C GLN A 169 0.91 -7.19 1.67
N ALA A 170 1.05 -8.43 2.08
CA ALA A 170 1.99 -9.37 1.47
C ALA A 170 1.32 -10.69 1.13
N TYR A 171 1.73 -11.29 0.02
CA TYR A 171 1.16 -12.52 -0.51
C TYR A 171 2.26 -13.37 -1.16
N ARG A 172 2.12 -14.70 -1.17
CA ARG A 172 2.90 -15.53 -2.09
C ARG A 172 2.51 -15.19 -3.52
N PHE A 173 3.51 -15.04 -4.39
CA PHE A 173 3.31 -14.58 -5.76
C PHE A 173 2.35 -15.48 -6.56
N GLY A 174 2.51 -16.80 -6.51
CA GLY A 174 1.62 -17.71 -7.22
C GLY A 174 0.15 -17.55 -6.85
N LYS A 175 -0.15 -17.39 -5.54
CA LYS A 175 -1.51 -17.13 -5.05
C LYS A 175 -2.02 -15.77 -5.50
N LEU A 176 -1.18 -14.74 -5.43
CA LEU A 176 -1.54 -13.39 -5.84
C LEU A 176 -1.85 -13.32 -7.34
N LEU A 177 -0.98 -13.91 -8.16
CA LEU A 177 -1.17 -13.98 -9.62
C LEU A 177 -2.46 -14.73 -9.98
N TRP A 178 -2.69 -15.89 -9.36
CA TRP A 178 -3.93 -16.65 -9.54
C TRP A 178 -5.16 -15.81 -9.19
N ALA A 179 -5.12 -15.11 -8.06
CA ALA A 179 -6.24 -14.30 -7.60
C ALA A 179 -6.57 -13.19 -8.60
N TYR A 180 -5.58 -12.44 -9.08
CA TYR A 180 -5.80 -11.39 -10.06
C TYR A 180 -6.29 -11.94 -11.40
N LYS A 181 -5.75 -13.06 -11.91
CA LYS A 181 -6.25 -13.70 -13.13
C LYS A 181 -7.71 -14.09 -12.99
N LYS A 182 -8.08 -14.76 -11.87
CA LYS A 182 -9.45 -15.20 -11.61
C LYS A 182 -10.40 -14.01 -11.40
N ALA A 183 -10.04 -13.06 -10.56
CA ALA A 183 -10.86 -11.90 -10.23
C ALA A 183 -11.24 -11.09 -11.47
N PHE A 184 -10.29 -10.81 -12.36
CA PHE A 184 -10.57 -10.06 -13.59
C PHE A 184 -11.33 -10.87 -14.64
N ALA A 185 -11.13 -12.19 -14.73
CA ALA A 185 -11.89 -13.06 -15.62
C ALA A 185 -13.35 -13.21 -15.19
N GLU A 186 -13.59 -13.38 -13.88
CA GLU A 186 -14.92 -13.64 -13.30
C GLU A 186 -15.59 -12.36 -12.77
N LYS A 187 -14.89 -11.21 -12.81
CA LYS A 187 -15.35 -9.91 -12.31
C LYS A 187 -15.69 -9.95 -10.82
N ILE A 188 -14.85 -10.57 -9.99
CA ILE A 188 -15.02 -10.71 -8.54
C ILE A 188 -14.10 -9.72 -7.82
N GLY A 189 -14.63 -8.91 -6.90
CA GLY A 189 -13.85 -8.04 -6.01
C GLY A 189 -12.99 -7.00 -6.72
N ILE A 190 -13.39 -6.52 -7.89
CA ILE A 190 -12.64 -5.54 -8.68
C ILE A 190 -13.38 -4.21 -8.85
N TYR A 191 -14.46 -4.00 -8.11
CA TYR A 191 -15.33 -2.83 -8.22
C TYR A 191 -15.37 -1.97 -6.95
N GLY A 192 -15.78 -0.74 -7.11
CA GLY A 192 -16.04 0.20 -6.01
C GLY A 192 -14.78 0.47 -5.17
N SER A 193 -14.89 0.28 -3.87
CA SER A 193 -13.79 0.44 -2.91
C SER A 193 -12.97 -0.84 -2.70
N SER A 194 -13.02 -1.80 -3.63
CA SER A 194 -12.30 -3.05 -3.52
C SER A 194 -10.78 -2.84 -3.66
N TYR A 195 -10.03 -3.59 -2.87
CA TYR A 195 -8.57 -3.67 -2.88
C TYR A 195 -8.15 -5.14 -2.88
N THR A 196 -6.87 -5.43 -2.98
CA THR A 196 -6.36 -6.80 -3.01
C THR A 196 -6.88 -7.66 -1.86
N ASN A 197 -6.90 -7.14 -0.64
CA ASN A 197 -7.38 -7.86 0.55
C ASN A 197 -8.88 -8.19 0.48
N THR A 198 -9.72 -7.24 0.08
CA THR A 198 -11.17 -7.49 -0.08
C THR A 198 -11.45 -8.45 -1.24
N MET A 199 -10.75 -8.28 -2.36
CA MET A 199 -10.80 -9.21 -3.49
C MET A 199 -10.45 -10.64 -3.07
N MET A 200 -9.39 -10.82 -2.27
CA MET A 200 -9.01 -12.13 -1.75
C MET A 200 -10.13 -12.77 -0.92
N VAL A 201 -10.80 -11.98 -0.05
CA VAL A 201 -11.92 -12.48 0.75
C VAL A 201 -13.11 -12.88 -0.14
N GLU A 202 -13.44 -12.08 -1.14
CA GLU A 202 -14.51 -12.39 -2.09
C GLU A 202 -14.20 -13.63 -2.95
N LEU A 203 -12.92 -13.93 -3.18
CA LEU A 203 -12.47 -15.18 -3.82
C LEU A 203 -12.47 -16.38 -2.85
N GLY A 204 -12.87 -16.19 -1.58
CA GLY A 204 -12.94 -17.25 -0.57
C GLY A 204 -11.65 -17.48 0.20
N GLU A 205 -10.65 -16.61 0.06
CA GLU A 205 -9.37 -16.74 0.75
C GLU A 205 -9.44 -16.22 2.20
N LYS A 206 -8.77 -16.92 3.10
CA LYS A 206 -8.59 -16.50 4.49
C LYS A 206 -7.38 -15.57 4.58
N LEU A 207 -7.54 -14.40 5.19
CA LEU A 207 -6.45 -13.47 5.44
C LEU A 207 -5.90 -13.62 6.86
N HIS A 208 -4.59 -13.36 7.00
CA HIS A 208 -3.87 -13.35 8.26
C HIS A 208 -3.45 -11.93 8.61
N PHE A 209 -3.70 -11.52 9.84
CA PHE A 209 -3.34 -10.19 10.30
C PHE A 209 -1.89 -10.14 10.76
N ALA A 210 -1.19 -9.11 10.31
CA ALA A 210 0.09 -8.66 10.83
C ALA A 210 -0.08 -7.33 11.56
N SER A 211 0.89 -6.95 12.37
CA SER A 211 0.89 -5.71 13.13
C SER A 211 0.91 -4.49 12.20
N GLY A 212 0.10 -3.50 12.51
CA GLY A 212 0.11 -2.19 11.85
C GLY A 212 0.67 -1.11 12.76
N SER A 213 0.71 0.13 12.26
CA SER A 213 1.14 1.31 13.00
C SER A 213 0.21 2.49 12.71
N ASP A 214 -0.15 3.26 13.74
CA ASP A 214 -0.94 4.49 13.58
C ASP A 214 -0.17 5.58 12.83
N LYS A 215 1.17 5.53 12.83
CA LYS A 215 2.00 6.43 12.04
C LYS A 215 1.88 6.22 10.53
N ASN A 216 1.50 5.01 10.10
CA ASN A 216 1.41 4.64 8.68
C ASN A 216 0.18 5.26 8.00
N ILE A 217 0.09 6.59 8.06
CA ILE A 217 -1.00 7.39 7.48
C ILE A 217 -0.94 7.40 5.96
N LYS A 218 -2.11 7.48 5.32
CA LYS A 218 -2.25 7.66 3.87
C LYS A 218 -2.44 9.15 3.56
N LEU A 219 -1.51 9.75 2.83
CA LEU A 219 -1.59 11.17 2.48
C LEU A 219 -2.67 11.41 1.42
N THR A 220 -3.84 11.84 1.85
CA THR A 220 -5.01 12.07 0.98
C THR A 220 -5.52 13.51 1.02
N THR A 221 -5.27 14.22 2.11
CA THR A 221 -5.71 15.59 2.37
C THR A 221 -4.52 16.51 2.68
N LYS A 222 -4.78 17.82 2.76
CA LYS A 222 -3.77 18.79 3.21
C LYS A 222 -3.40 18.55 4.68
N ASP A 223 -4.37 18.18 5.51
CA ASP A 223 -4.14 17.90 6.93
C ASP A 223 -3.21 16.70 7.13
N ASP A 224 -3.35 15.64 6.29
CA ASP A 224 -2.43 14.50 6.30
C ASP A 224 -0.98 14.96 6.00
N LEU A 225 -0.82 15.93 5.09
CA LEU A 225 0.49 16.46 4.73
C LEU A 225 1.11 17.26 5.88
N GLU A 226 0.31 18.06 6.59
CA GLU A 226 0.78 18.78 7.78
C GLU A 226 1.14 17.82 8.91
N LEU A 227 0.36 16.77 9.12
CA LEU A 227 0.67 15.72 10.07
C LEU A 227 1.97 15.00 9.70
N PHE A 228 2.18 14.68 8.42
CA PHE A 228 3.43 14.10 7.94
C PHE A 228 4.64 14.99 8.21
N LYS A 229 4.55 16.29 7.93
CA LYS A 229 5.60 17.27 8.24
C LYS A 229 5.91 17.30 9.74
N ALA A 230 4.87 17.24 10.59
CA ALA A 230 5.04 17.20 12.04
C ALA A 230 5.80 15.94 12.49
N TYR A 231 5.49 14.76 11.94
CA TYR A 231 6.24 13.54 12.21
C TYR A 231 7.70 13.65 11.80
N LEU A 232 7.99 14.16 10.58
CA LEU A 232 9.37 14.35 10.11
C LEU A 232 10.17 15.30 10.98
N LYS A 233 9.52 16.34 11.53
CA LYS A 233 10.16 17.28 12.46
C LYS A 233 10.43 16.61 13.81
N ALA A 234 9.44 15.93 14.37
CA ALA A 234 9.58 15.23 15.64
C ALA A 234 10.68 14.16 15.60
N ASP A 235 10.83 13.44 14.47
CA ASP A 235 11.89 12.43 14.30
C ASP A 235 13.28 13.06 14.27
N LYS A 236 13.44 14.26 13.66
CA LYS A 236 14.70 15.01 13.67
C LYS A 236 15.04 15.57 15.06
N ASP A 237 14.03 16.00 15.80
CA ASP A 237 14.16 16.61 17.11
C ASP A 237 14.09 15.58 18.25
N SER A 238 13.99 14.27 17.91
CA SER A 238 13.80 13.20 18.89
C SER A 238 15.04 13.03 19.77
N TRP A 239 14.94 13.56 20.98
CA TRP A 239 15.81 13.32 22.12
C TRP A 239 15.34 12.13 22.98
N LEU A 240 14.21 11.53 22.64
CA LEU A 240 13.69 10.25 23.16
C LEU A 240 14.22 9.13 22.26
N LYS A 241 15.40 8.64 22.55
CA LYS A 241 15.93 7.39 22.01
C LYS A 241 15.86 6.32 23.08
#